data_0829e42d02371ad8c378a0eb4bef9602
#
_entry.id   0829e42d02371ad8c378a0eb4bef9602
#
_cell.length_a   1.000
_cell.length_b   1.000
_cell.length_c   1.000
_cell.angle_alpha   90.00
_cell.angle_beta   90.00
_cell.angle_gamma   90.00
#
_symmetry.space_group_name_H-M   'P 1'
#
loop_
_entity.id
_entity.type
_entity.pdbx_description
1 polymer ?
#
loop_
_entity_poly.entity_id
_entity_poly.type
_entity_poly.pdbx_seq_one_letter_code
_entity_poly.pdbx_strand_id
1 'polypeptide(L)'
;MGDLILAIDQGTTGTTALLVDNKIQVVASHNVEFPNHYPQPGHVEHDVEEIWVSVGKAVAGALAKAGATGSQIKAIGVTNQRETSLFWERSTGRPIHRALVWQDRRTADTCAAMKAAGQEQTFKSKTGLVLDPYFSGTKAKWLLDHVAGSRARAASGDLAFGTIDSWLTARLTGAHVTDPSNASRTLMFNLHTMDWDDELLDILEVPRACLPRVGDSSEVYG
;
A
#
# COMPACT_ATOMS: atom_id res chain seq x y z
N MET A 1 -11.01 2.47 32.20
CA MET A 1 -11.21 1.86 30.88
C MET A 1 -10.16 0.74 30.74
N GLY A 2 -10.55 -0.43 30.25
CA GLY A 2 -9.63 -1.57 30.12
C GLY A 2 -8.70 -1.49 28.91
N ASP A 3 -8.10 -2.61 28.55
CA ASP A 3 -7.26 -2.77 27.37
C ASP A 3 -8.05 -2.56 26.06
N LEU A 4 -7.46 -1.88 25.09
CA LEU A 4 -8.06 -1.50 23.83
C LEU A 4 -7.24 -2.02 22.65
N ILE A 5 -7.91 -2.24 21.52
CA ILE A 5 -7.32 -2.44 20.21
C ILE A 5 -7.57 -1.18 19.40
N LEU A 6 -6.53 -0.68 18.72
CA LEU A 6 -6.64 0.39 17.74
C LEU A 6 -6.77 -0.23 16.34
N ALA A 7 -7.86 0.04 15.65
CA ALA A 7 -8.04 -0.29 14.25
C ALA A 7 -7.91 0.98 13.40
N ILE A 8 -7.04 0.93 12.39
CA ILE A 8 -6.81 2.02 11.43
C ILE A 8 -7.35 1.57 10.08
N ASP A 9 -8.37 2.26 9.58
CA ASP A 9 -8.91 2.10 8.23
C ASP A 9 -8.45 3.30 7.37
N GLN A 10 -7.44 3.06 6.54
CA GLN A 10 -6.88 4.05 5.64
C GLN A 10 -7.56 3.97 4.27
N GLY A 11 -8.63 4.73 4.08
CA GLY A 11 -9.41 4.76 2.83
C GLY A 11 -8.86 5.74 1.77
N THR A 12 -9.55 5.81 0.63
CA THR A 12 -9.14 6.68 -0.49
C THR A 12 -9.35 8.18 -0.22
N THR A 13 -10.29 8.54 0.65
CA THR A 13 -10.66 9.94 0.91
C THR A 13 -10.38 10.37 2.35
N GLY A 14 -10.04 9.45 3.22
CA GLY A 14 -9.82 9.74 4.63
C GLY A 14 -9.34 8.52 5.40
N THR A 15 -8.87 8.77 6.60
CA THR A 15 -8.44 7.74 7.55
C THR A 15 -9.38 7.72 8.74
N THR A 16 -9.89 6.55 9.10
CA THR A 16 -10.69 6.34 10.30
C THR A 16 -9.89 5.55 11.32
N ALA A 17 -9.80 6.04 12.55
CA ALA A 17 -9.30 5.28 13.68
C ALA A 17 -10.47 4.86 14.57
N LEU A 18 -10.50 3.58 14.96
CA LEU A 18 -11.48 3.02 15.88
C LEU A 18 -10.76 2.46 17.10
N LEU A 19 -11.32 2.70 18.28
CA LEU A 19 -10.92 2.03 19.51
C LEU A 19 -11.96 0.96 19.85
N VAL A 20 -11.47 -0.26 20.02
CA VAL A 20 -12.31 -1.45 20.24
C VAL A 20 -11.95 -2.06 21.58
N ASP A 21 -12.93 -2.39 22.41
CA ASP A 21 -12.74 -3.04 23.70
C ASP A 21 -12.60 -4.57 23.58
N ASN A 22 -12.38 -5.25 24.71
CA ASN A 22 -12.25 -6.71 24.79
C ASN A 22 -13.57 -7.47 24.52
N LYS A 23 -14.69 -6.77 24.32
CA LYS A 23 -15.98 -7.34 23.90
C LYS A 23 -16.25 -7.09 22.41
N ILE A 24 -15.24 -6.59 21.67
CA ILE A 24 -15.34 -6.23 20.24
C ILE A 24 -16.38 -5.11 20.01
N GLN A 25 -16.55 -4.21 21.00
CA GLN A 25 -17.40 -3.04 20.85
C GLN A 25 -16.58 -1.80 20.53
N VAL A 26 -17.04 -1.02 19.55
CA VAL A 26 -16.41 0.25 19.21
C VAL A 26 -16.70 1.26 20.32
N VAL A 27 -15.65 1.64 21.04
CA VAL A 27 -15.70 2.62 22.13
C VAL A 27 -15.69 4.04 21.63
N ALA A 28 -14.88 4.30 20.60
CA ALA A 28 -14.79 5.60 19.94
C ALA A 28 -14.30 5.42 18.50
N SER A 29 -14.65 6.39 17.65
CA SER A 29 -14.09 6.49 16.31
C SER A 29 -13.86 7.97 15.94
N HIS A 30 -12.86 8.19 15.08
CA HIS A 30 -12.58 9.50 14.51
C HIS A 30 -12.08 9.34 13.07
N ASN A 31 -12.67 10.15 12.17
CA ASN A 31 -12.28 10.19 10.76
C ASN A 31 -11.58 11.52 10.48
N VAL A 32 -10.57 11.47 9.62
CA VAL A 32 -9.87 12.66 9.11
C VAL A 32 -9.69 12.50 7.61
N GLU A 33 -10.22 13.41 6.83
CA GLU A 33 -10.07 13.47 5.38
C GLU A 33 -8.69 14.04 5.00
N PHE A 34 -8.23 13.69 3.80
CA PHE A 34 -7.03 14.24 3.17
C PHE A 34 -7.29 14.48 1.67
N PRO A 35 -6.54 15.38 1.01
CA PRO A 35 -6.78 15.74 -0.38
C PRO A 35 -6.37 14.62 -1.35
N ASN A 36 -7.15 14.50 -2.44
CA ASN A 36 -6.75 13.80 -3.65
C ASN A 36 -6.13 14.81 -4.62
N HIS A 37 -5.04 14.44 -5.29
CA HIS A 37 -4.36 15.26 -6.27
C HIS A 37 -4.61 14.76 -7.69
N TYR A 38 -4.99 15.65 -8.59
CA TYR A 38 -5.34 15.36 -9.99
C TYR A 38 -4.44 16.18 -10.94
N PRO A 39 -3.14 15.81 -11.10
CA PRO A 39 -2.20 16.64 -11.88
C PRO A 39 -2.53 16.75 -13.36
N GLN A 40 -3.19 15.73 -13.93
CA GLN A 40 -3.62 15.67 -15.33
C GLN A 40 -4.91 14.84 -15.45
N PRO A 41 -5.67 14.95 -16.56
CA PRO A 41 -6.80 14.07 -16.82
C PRO A 41 -6.41 12.59 -16.73
N GLY A 42 -7.16 11.81 -15.94
CA GLY A 42 -6.89 10.39 -15.71
C GLY A 42 -5.79 10.08 -14.69
N HIS A 43 -5.07 11.07 -14.17
CA HIS A 43 -4.09 10.91 -13.10
C HIS A 43 -4.74 11.14 -11.74
N VAL A 44 -4.48 10.25 -10.79
CA VAL A 44 -4.93 10.38 -9.40
C VAL A 44 -3.78 10.02 -8.48
N GLU A 45 -3.41 10.95 -7.61
CA GLU A 45 -2.25 10.81 -6.73
C GLU A 45 -2.59 11.15 -5.29
N HIS A 46 -1.88 10.50 -4.34
CA HIS A 46 -1.88 10.88 -2.93
C HIS A 46 -0.49 11.30 -2.48
N ASP A 47 -0.43 12.37 -1.70
CA ASP A 47 0.74 12.64 -0.87
C ASP A 47 0.67 11.76 0.38
N VAL A 48 1.62 10.84 0.52
CA VAL A 48 1.58 9.88 1.64
C VAL A 48 1.92 10.52 2.99
N GLU A 49 2.57 11.69 2.99
CA GLU A 49 2.74 12.44 4.23
C GLU A 49 1.42 13.06 4.71
N GLU A 50 0.54 13.46 3.79
CA GLU A 50 -0.84 13.87 4.14
C GLU A 50 -1.63 12.68 4.72
N ILE A 51 -1.47 11.48 4.15
CA ILE A 51 -2.03 10.23 4.71
C ILE A 51 -1.49 10.01 6.14
N TRP A 52 -0.17 10.10 6.34
CA TRP A 52 0.45 9.91 7.66
C TRP A 52 -0.07 10.90 8.71
N VAL A 53 -0.18 12.16 8.32
CA VAL A 53 -0.77 13.20 9.19
C VAL A 53 -2.23 12.88 9.52
N SER A 54 -3.01 12.39 8.55
CA SER A 54 -4.41 11.99 8.79
C SER A 54 -4.51 10.81 9.77
N VAL A 55 -3.63 9.82 9.66
CA VAL A 55 -3.52 8.70 10.62
C VAL A 55 -3.28 9.22 12.04
N GLY A 56 -2.26 10.06 12.22
CA GLY A 56 -1.95 10.63 13.53
C GLY A 56 -3.11 11.41 14.14
N LYS A 57 -3.78 12.25 13.34
CA LYS A 57 -4.95 13.03 13.78
C LYS A 57 -6.16 12.14 14.08
N ALA A 58 -6.42 11.10 13.28
CA ALA A 58 -7.52 10.17 13.50
C ALA A 58 -7.32 9.40 14.81
N VAL A 59 -6.10 8.89 15.06
CA VAL A 59 -5.75 8.21 16.31
C VAL A 59 -5.89 9.13 17.52
N ALA A 60 -5.31 10.32 17.46
CA ALA A 60 -5.42 11.31 18.55
C ALA A 60 -6.89 11.68 18.85
N GLY A 61 -7.68 11.87 17.80
CA GLY A 61 -9.11 12.19 17.95
C GLY A 61 -9.93 11.05 18.56
N ALA A 62 -9.65 9.80 18.17
CA ALA A 62 -10.31 8.63 18.75
C ALA A 62 -9.95 8.45 20.23
N LEU A 63 -8.66 8.59 20.60
CA LEU A 63 -8.19 8.54 21.98
C LEU A 63 -8.85 9.63 22.84
N ALA A 64 -8.88 10.87 22.35
CA ALA A 64 -9.51 11.99 23.06
C ALA A 64 -11.01 11.76 23.30
N LYS A 65 -11.74 11.27 22.29
CA LYS A 65 -13.18 10.95 22.44
C LYS A 65 -13.45 9.86 23.48
N ALA A 66 -12.55 8.87 23.57
CA ALA A 66 -12.67 7.79 24.55
C ALA A 66 -12.17 8.18 25.94
N GLY A 67 -11.48 9.32 26.11
CA GLY A 67 -10.76 9.63 27.34
C GLY A 67 -9.63 8.60 27.62
N ALA A 68 -9.07 8.00 26.57
CA ALA A 68 -8.06 6.95 26.66
C ALA A 68 -6.66 7.49 26.32
N THR A 69 -5.66 6.72 26.74
CA THR A 69 -4.24 7.01 26.43
C THR A 69 -3.61 5.88 25.63
N GLY A 70 -2.49 6.16 24.97
CA GLY A 70 -1.75 5.15 24.18
C GLY A 70 -1.31 3.92 24.98
N SER A 71 -1.08 4.06 26.30
CA SER A 71 -0.71 2.94 27.18
C SER A 71 -1.78 1.85 27.31
N GLN A 72 -3.02 2.16 26.95
CA GLN A 72 -4.14 1.22 26.95
C GLN A 72 -4.24 0.42 25.66
N ILE A 73 -3.52 0.82 24.59
CA ILE A 73 -3.52 0.12 23.31
C ILE A 73 -2.62 -1.10 23.41
N LYS A 74 -3.17 -2.29 23.18
CA LYS A 74 -2.46 -3.58 23.22
C LYS A 74 -2.07 -4.11 21.84
N ALA A 75 -2.82 -3.70 20.82
CA ALA A 75 -2.53 -4.07 19.44
C ALA A 75 -3.05 -2.98 18.48
N ILE A 76 -2.42 -2.90 17.32
CA ILE A 76 -2.84 -2.05 16.20
C ILE A 76 -3.14 -2.96 15.02
N GLY A 77 -4.36 -2.87 14.48
CA GLY A 77 -4.73 -3.48 13.21
C GLY A 77 -4.84 -2.40 12.13
N VAL A 78 -4.36 -2.71 10.93
CA VAL A 78 -4.41 -1.79 9.78
C VAL A 78 -5.18 -2.44 8.65
N THR A 79 -6.15 -1.72 8.08
CA THR A 79 -6.71 -1.97 6.76
C THR A 79 -6.55 -0.72 5.90
N ASN A 80 -6.56 -0.88 4.58
CA ASN A 80 -6.19 0.22 3.68
C ASN A 80 -6.89 0.13 2.34
N GLN A 81 -6.89 1.25 1.61
CA GLN A 81 -7.14 1.27 0.18
C GLN A 81 -6.09 0.40 -0.51
N ARG A 82 -6.53 -0.66 -1.20
CA ARG A 82 -5.61 -1.56 -1.91
C ARG A 82 -5.13 -0.94 -3.22
N GLU A 83 -4.15 -1.56 -3.87
CA GLU A 83 -3.60 -1.23 -5.19
C GLU A 83 -2.90 0.14 -5.30
N THR A 84 -3.23 1.10 -4.44
CA THR A 84 -2.51 2.38 -4.35
C THR A 84 -1.08 2.11 -3.92
N SER A 85 -0.11 2.56 -4.71
CA SER A 85 1.29 2.11 -4.58
C SER A 85 2.29 3.22 -4.77
N LEU A 86 3.45 3.05 -4.15
CA LEU A 86 4.55 4.01 -4.16
C LEU A 86 5.91 3.33 -4.03
N PHE A 87 6.95 4.12 -4.27
CA PHE A 87 8.32 3.80 -3.86
C PHE A 87 8.82 4.84 -2.86
N TRP A 88 9.65 4.39 -1.92
CA TRP A 88 10.35 5.28 -0.98
C TRP A 88 11.79 4.83 -0.76
N GLU A 89 12.63 5.74 -0.31
CA GLU A 89 14.00 5.45 0.08
C GLU A 89 14.02 4.65 1.39
N ARG A 90 14.68 3.49 1.41
CA ARG A 90 14.77 2.67 2.62
C ARG A 90 15.46 3.40 3.77
N SER A 91 16.48 4.20 3.47
CA SER A 91 17.30 4.88 4.47
C SER A 91 16.61 6.06 5.15
N THR A 92 15.68 6.72 4.45
CA THR A 92 15.05 7.97 4.92
C THR A 92 13.54 7.85 5.12
N GLY A 93 12.90 6.84 4.53
CA GLY A 93 11.44 6.72 4.45
C GLY A 93 10.79 7.72 3.48
N ARG A 94 11.58 8.54 2.75
CA ARG A 94 11.03 9.57 1.85
C ARG A 94 10.49 8.96 0.57
N PRO A 95 9.23 9.28 0.18
CA PRO A 95 8.70 8.86 -1.11
C PRO A 95 9.48 9.52 -2.25
N ILE A 96 9.73 8.79 -3.34
CA ILE A 96 10.39 9.32 -4.54
C ILE A 96 9.41 10.04 -5.49
N HIS A 97 8.13 9.79 -5.28
CA HIS A 97 7.01 10.37 -6.03
C HIS A 97 5.74 10.23 -5.15
N ARG A 98 4.68 10.98 -5.44
CA ARG A 98 3.37 10.75 -4.85
C ARG A 98 2.89 9.33 -5.15
N ALA A 99 2.10 8.73 -4.25
CA ALA A 99 1.51 7.42 -4.48
C ALA A 99 0.51 7.49 -5.65
N LEU A 100 0.57 6.50 -6.54
CA LEU A 100 -0.38 6.36 -7.64
C LEU A 100 -1.60 5.59 -7.14
N VAL A 101 -2.76 6.26 -7.17
CA VAL A 101 -4.00 5.72 -6.61
C VAL A 101 -4.57 4.62 -7.52
N TRP A 102 -5.33 3.68 -6.96
CA TRP A 102 -6.01 2.61 -7.71
C TRP A 102 -6.90 3.12 -8.86
N GLN A 103 -7.43 4.34 -8.74
CA GLN A 103 -8.23 5.02 -9.77
C GLN A 103 -7.42 5.59 -10.94
N ASP A 104 -6.08 5.68 -10.79
CA ASP A 104 -5.20 6.28 -11.78
C ASP A 104 -5.16 5.46 -13.07
N ARG A 105 -5.32 6.12 -14.20
CA ARG A 105 -5.42 5.51 -15.54
C ARG A 105 -4.20 5.74 -16.42
N ARG A 106 -3.10 6.35 -15.89
CA ARG A 106 -1.92 6.70 -16.70
C ARG A 106 -1.23 5.51 -17.37
N THR A 107 -1.43 4.30 -16.87
CA THR A 107 -0.85 3.06 -17.41
C THR A 107 -1.79 2.30 -18.34
N ALA A 108 -2.90 2.91 -18.77
CA ALA A 108 -3.88 2.25 -19.64
C ALA A 108 -3.26 1.78 -20.96
N ASP A 109 -2.43 2.61 -21.60
CA ASP A 109 -1.75 2.27 -22.86
C ASP A 109 -0.73 1.14 -22.65
N THR A 110 -0.02 1.13 -21.52
CA THR A 110 0.87 0.02 -21.15
C THR A 110 0.08 -1.29 -21.04
N CYS A 111 -1.05 -1.29 -20.35
CA CYS A 111 -1.91 -2.47 -20.26
C CYS A 111 -2.42 -2.92 -21.64
N ALA A 112 -2.81 -1.99 -22.51
CA ALA A 112 -3.25 -2.29 -23.86
C ALA A 112 -2.13 -2.93 -24.70
N ALA A 113 -0.91 -2.38 -24.63
CA ALA A 113 0.25 -2.93 -25.32
C ALA A 113 0.61 -4.34 -24.83
N MET A 114 0.57 -4.59 -23.52
CA MET A 114 0.82 -5.90 -22.92
C MET A 114 -0.24 -6.94 -23.35
N LYS A 115 -1.52 -6.54 -23.45
CA LYS A 115 -2.59 -7.40 -23.99
C LYS A 115 -2.35 -7.73 -25.45
N ALA A 116 -2.01 -6.73 -26.27
CA ALA A 116 -1.71 -6.94 -27.68
C ALA A 116 -0.50 -7.86 -27.90
N ALA A 117 0.46 -7.87 -26.96
CA ALA A 117 1.60 -8.79 -26.94
C ALA A 117 1.24 -10.21 -26.42
N GLY A 118 -0.04 -10.47 -26.09
CA GLY A 118 -0.51 -11.78 -25.64
C GLY A 118 -0.16 -12.15 -24.19
N GLN A 119 0.30 -11.18 -23.38
CA GLN A 119 0.76 -11.43 -22.01
C GLN A 119 -0.37 -11.64 -21.00
N GLU A 120 -1.60 -11.24 -21.31
CA GLU A 120 -2.72 -11.27 -20.33
C GLU A 120 -2.97 -12.65 -19.73
N GLN A 121 -2.81 -13.73 -20.55
CA GLN A 121 -3.04 -15.09 -20.07
C GLN A 121 -2.01 -15.51 -19.00
N THR A 122 -0.76 -15.07 -19.12
CA THR A 122 0.29 -15.33 -18.11
C THR A 122 -0.11 -14.69 -16.78
N PHE A 123 -0.51 -13.41 -16.79
CA PHE A 123 -0.98 -12.74 -15.57
C PHE A 123 -2.21 -13.42 -14.99
N LYS A 124 -3.23 -13.68 -15.82
CA LYS A 124 -4.48 -14.26 -15.36
C LYS A 124 -4.31 -15.64 -14.74
N SER A 125 -3.45 -16.49 -15.29
CA SER A 125 -3.22 -17.83 -14.77
C SER A 125 -2.53 -17.85 -13.40
N LYS A 126 -1.63 -16.89 -13.14
CA LYS A 126 -0.84 -16.82 -11.91
C LYS A 126 -1.50 -15.97 -10.82
N THR A 127 -2.16 -14.88 -11.20
CA THR A 127 -2.72 -13.88 -10.26
C THR A 127 -4.23 -13.90 -10.16
N GLY A 128 -4.94 -14.53 -11.11
CA GLY A 128 -6.38 -14.42 -11.25
C GLY A 128 -6.88 -13.06 -11.78
N LEU A 129 -5.97 -12.12 -12.07
CA LEU A 129 -6.29 -10.76 -12.47
C LEU A 129 -6.16 -10.57 -13.99
N VAL A 130 -6.94 -9.63 -14.53
CA VAL A 130 -6.78 -9.11 -15.89
C VAL A 130 -5.71 -8.01 -15.89
N LEU A 131 -5.12 -7.73 -17.06
CA LEU A 131 -4.24 -6.56 -17.22
C LEU A 131 -5.07 -5.27 -17.24
N ASP A 132 -5.08 -4.55 -16.14
CA ASP A 132 -5.79 -3.28 -15.99
C ASP A 132 -4.94 -2.29 -15.17
N PRO A 133 -4.94 -0.99 -15.50
CA PRO A 133 -4.26 0.05 -14.72
C PRO A 133 -4.77 0.18 -13.28
N TYR A 134 -5.87 -0.46 -12.93
CA TYR A 134 -6.35 -0.57 -11.55
C TYR A 134 -5.28 -1.14 -10.61
N PHE A 135 -4.56 -2.19 -11.05
CA PHE A 135 -3.59 -2.92 -10.23
C PHE A 135 -2.22 -2.26 -10.16
N SER A 136 -1.43 -2.61 -9.13
CA SER A 136 -0.20 -1.88 -8.78
C SER A 136 0.97 -2.08 -9.75
N GLY A 137 1.10 -3.24 -10.39
CA GLY A 137 2.31 -3.63 -11.12
C GLY A 137 2.68 -2.68 -12.26
N THR A 138 1.71 -2.28 -13.11
CA THR A 138 1.98 -1.31 -14.18
C THR A 138 2.28 0.10 -13.65
N LYS A 139 1.75 0.48 -12.48
CA LYS A 139 2.09 1.73 -11.79
C LYS A 139 3.52 1.69 -11.26
N ALA A 140 3.95 0.54 -10.70
CA ALA A 140 5.33 0.33 -10.26
C ALA A 140 6.30 0.48 -11.44
N LYS A 141 6.01 -0.17 -12.58
CA LYS A 141 6.79 0.01 -13.81
C LYS A 141 6.85 1.48 -14.23
N TRP A 142 5.71 2.16 -14.26
CA TRP A 142 5.64 3.57 -14.65
C TRP A 142 6.52 4.46 -13.75
N LEU A 143 6.47 4.27 -12.43
CA LEU A 143 7.31 5.03 -11.49
C LEU A 143 8.81 4.81 -11.77
N LEU A 144 9.21 3.56 -12.02
CA LEU A 144 10.60 3.23 -12.33
C LEU A 144 11.07 3.79 -13.67
N ASP A 145 10.17 3.96 -14.64
CA ASP A 145 10.48 4.51 -15.95
C ASP A 145 10.55 6.06 -15.95
N HIS A 146 9.75 6.72 -15.08
CA HIS A 146 9.58 8.18 -15.13
C HIS A 146 10.31 8.95 -14.03
N VAL A 147 10.71 8.27 -12.93
CA VAL A 147 11.52 8.91 -11.89
C VAL A 147 13.00 8.63 -12.15
N ALA A 148 13.77 9.68 -12.42
CA ALA A 148 15.17 9.54 -12.81
C ALA A 148 16.00 8.73 -11.78
N GLY A 149 16.74 7.73 -12.25
CA GLY A 149 17.63 6.90 -11.44
C GLY A 149 16.90 5.87 -10.53
N SER A 150 15.57 5.86 -10.51
CA SER A 150 14.80 4.97 -9.62
C SER A 150 15.02 3.49 -9.94
N ARG A 151 15.11 3.12 -11.22
CA ARG A 151 15.29 1.73 -11.65
C ARG A 151 16.59 1.12 -11.12
N ALA A 152 17.72 1.83 -11.22
CA ALA A 152 19.00 1.39 -10.67
C ALA A 152 18.96 1.28 -9.14
N ARG A 153 18.32 2.25 -8.46
CA ARG A 153 18.15 2.27 -7.01
C ARG A 153 17.21 1.16 -6.51
N ALA A 154 16.18 0.82 -7.29
CA ALA A 154 15.31 -0.31 -6.97
C ALA A 154 16.06 -1.65 -7.11
N ALA A 155 16.88 -1.79 -8.16
CA ALA A 155 17.70 -2.98 -8.37
C ALA A 155 18.79 -3.18 -7.31
N SER A 156 19.39 -2.09 -6.79
CA SER A 156 20.34 -2.15 -5.67
C SER A 156 19.67 -2.40 -4.30
N GLY A 157 18.35 -2.31 -4.21
CA GLY A 157 17.62 -2.42 -2.96
C GLY A 157 17.57 -1.12 -2.13
N ASP A 158 18.00 0.02 -2.68
CA ASP A 158 17.93 1.33 -1.99
C ASP A 158 16.50 1.85 -1.88
N LEU A 159 15.63 1.41 -2.79
CA LEU A 159 14.22 1.72 -2.76
C LEU A 159 13.41 0.55 -2.20
N ALA A 160 12.35 0.88 -1.49
CA ALA A 160 11.28 -0.02 -1.12
C ALA A 160 10.04 0.30 -1.96
N PHE A 161 9.39 -0.74 -2.49
CA PHE A 161 8.06 -0.67 -3.10
C PHE A 161 7.01 -1.13 -2.10
N GLY A 162 5.81 -0.58 -2.14
CA GLY A 162 4.69 -1.11 -1.39
C GLY A 162 3.36 -0.49 -1.79
N THR A 163 2.32 -1.16 -1.37
CA THR A 163 0.99 -0.61 -1.22
C THR A 163 0.89 0.13 0.12
N ILE A 164 -0.21 0.79 0.39
CA ILE A 164 -0.35 1.67 1.57
C ILE A 164 -0.14 0.90 2.88
N ASP A 165 -0.55 -0.38 2.96
CA ASP A 165 -0.26 -1.25 4.11
C ASP A 165 1.23 -1.36 4.42
N SER A 166 2.04 -1.66 3.39
CA SER A 166 3.49 -1.79 3.54
C SER A 166 4.14 -0.50 4.00
N TRP A 167 3.71 0.63 3.44
CA TRP A 167 4.26 1.93 3.80
C TRP A 167 3.87 2.32 5.24
N LEU A 168 2.60 2.11 5.62
CA LEU A 168 2.14 2.37 7.00
C LEU A 168 2.85 1.45 8.00
N THR A 169 2.98 0.16 7.68
CA THR A 169 3.70 -0.78 8.55
C THR A 169 5.17 -0.38 8.70
N ALA A 170 5.84 -0.01 7.61
CA ALA A 170 7.22 0.46 7.67
C ALA A 170 7.36 1.74 8.53
N ARG A 171 6.40 2.67 8.46
CA ARG A 171 6.39 3.89 9.29
C ARG A 171 6.10 3.60 10.77
N LEU A 172 5.27 2.60 11.07
CA LEU A 172 4.89 2.24 12.44
C LEU A 172 5.95 1.38 13.14
N THR A 173 6.58 0.45 12.41
CA THR A 173 7.40 -0.61 13.00
C THR A 173 8.83 -0.69 12.47
N GLY A 174 9.12 -0.07 11.33
CA GLY A 174 10.36 -0.22 10.58
C GLY A 174 10.39 -1.48 9.69
N ALA A 175 9.42 -2.38 9.77
CA ALA A 175 9.37 -3.60 8.97
C ALA A 175 8.80 -3.35 7.56
N HIS A 176 9.51 -3.78 6.53
CA HIS A 176 9.04 -3.73 5.15
C HIS A 176 8.33 -5.05 4.80
N VAL A 177 7.03 -5.08 5.03
CA VAL A 177 6.17 -6.26 4.92
C VAL A 177 4.83 -5.89 4.30
N THR A 178 4.22 -6.82 3.61
CA THR A 178 2.83 -6.80 3.12
C THR A 178 2.15 -8.12 3.44
N ASP A 179 0.83 -8.18 3.26
CA ASP A 179 0.07 -9.42 3.40
C ASP A 179 -0.44 -9.95 2.05
N PRO A 180 -0.88 -11.22 1.95
CA PRO A 180 -1.43 -11.79 0.73
C PRO A 180 -2.65 -11.02 0.19
N SER A 181 -3.44 -10.38 1.06
CA SER A 181 -4.62 -9.60 0.66
C SER A 181 -4.24 -8.37 -0.17
N ASN A 182 -3.14 -7.69 0.17
CA ASN A 182 -2.60 -6.58 -0.61
C ASN A 182 -1.71 -7.06 -1.75
N ALA A 183 -0.81 -8.02 -1.51
CA ALA A 183 0.11 -8.56 -2.53
C ALA A 183 -0.65 -9.12 -3.74
N SER A 184 -1.75 -9.84 -3.52
CA SER A 184 -2.58 -10.43 -4.59
C SER A 184 -3.20 -9.38 -5.54
N ARG A 185 -3.17 -8.09 -5.19
CA ARG A 185 -3.71 -7.00 -6.02
C ARG A 185 -2.65 -6.26 -6.82
N THR A 186 -1.44 -6.80 -6.89
CA THR A 186 -0.31 -6.08 -7.49
C THR A 186 0.02 -6.49 -8.93
N LEU A 187 -0.54 -7.56 -9.47
CA LEU A 187 -0.09 -8.23 -10.72
C LEU A 187 1.32 -8.86 -10.63
N MET A 188 1.92 -8.91 -9.44
CA MET A 188 3.27 -9.44 -9.24
C MET A 188 3.31 -10.68 -8.33
N PHE A 189 2.18 -10.97 -7.66
CA PHE A 189 2.06 -12.05 -6.68
C PHE A 189 1.38 -13.28 -7.28
N ASN A 190 2.01 -14.44 -7.13
CA ASN A 190 1.50 -15.71 -7.62
C ASN A 190 0.65 -16.39 -6.53
N LEU A 191 -0.64 -16.59 -6.81
CA LEU A 191 -1.60 -17.20 -5.88
C LEU A 191 -1.34 -18.68 -5.60
N HIS A 192 -0.58 -19.37 -6.47
CA HIS A 192 -0.29 -20.80 -6.31
C HIS A 192 0.93 -21.05 -5.41
N THR A 193 1.91 -20.14 -5.47
CA THR A 193 3.13 -20.25 -4.65
C THR A 193 3.07 -19.35 -3.40
N MET A 194 2.11 -18.43 -3.34
CA MET A 194 1.95 -17.43 -2.28
C MET A 194 3.20 -16.57 -2.08
N ASP A 195 3.86 -16.20 -3.19
CA ASP A 195 5.04 -15.34 -3.21
C ASP A 195 5.09 -14.49 -4.49
N TRP A 196 6.02 -13.55 -4.54
CA TRP A 196 6.34 -12.78 -5.74
C TRP A 196 6.79 -13.71 -6.88
N ASP A 197 6.32 -13.45 -8.09
CA ASP A 197 6.59 -14.30 -9.27
C ASP A 197 7.63 -13.64 -10.19
N ASP A 198 8.77 -14.29 -10.38
CA ASP A 198 9.87 -13.72 -11.15
C ASP A 198 9.52 -13.48 -12.62
N GLU A 199 8.71 -14.32 -13.26
CA GLU A 199 8.25 -14.07 -14.65
C GLU A 199 7.38 -12.83 -14.74
N LEU A 200 6.47 -12.62 -13.78
CA LEU A 200 5.64 -11.42 -13.75
C LEU A 200 6.47 -10.16 -13.47
N LEU A 201 7.45 -10.27 -12.58
CA LEU A 201 8.41 -9.21 -12.28
C LEU A 201 9.25 -8.82 -13.49
N ASP A 202 9.74 -9.81 -14.24
CA ASP A 202 10.53 -9.62 -15.46
C ASP A 202 9.70 -8.90 -16.54
N ILE A 203 8.46 -9.33 -16.76
CA ILE A 203 7.55 -8.70 -17.73
C ILE A 203 7.26 -7.23 -17.34
N LEU A 204 7.06 -6.97 -16.05
CA LEU A 204 6.82 -5.62 -15.52
C LEU A 204 8.11 -4.82 -15.30
N GLU A 205 9.27 -5.47 -15.45
CA GLU A 205 10.59 -4.88 -15.19
C GLU A 205 10.70 -4.29 -13.77
N VAL A 206 10.12 -4.97 -12.77
CA VAL A 206 10.18 -4.56 -11.37
C VAL A 206 11.20 -5.44 -10.63
N PRO A 207 12.29 -4.87 -10.09
CA PRO A 207 13.29 -5.65 -9.38
C PRO A 207 12.73 -6.26 -8.07
N ARG A 208 12.94 -7.57 -7.86
CA ARG A 208 12.53 -8.26 -6.62
C ARG A 208 13.14 -7.61 -5.36
N ALA A 209 14.34 -7.05 -5.47
CA ALA A 209 15.06 -6.41 -4.35
C ALA A 209 14.30 -5.25 -3.69
N CYS A 210 13.37 -4.60 -4.41
CA CYS A 210 12.58 -3.52 -3.87
C CYS A 210 11.27 -3.98 -3.20
N LEU A 211 10.88 -5.25 -3.30
CA LEU A 211 9.60 -5.74 -2.82
C LEU A 211 9.61 -6.04 -1.31
N PRO A 212 8.47 -5.93 -0.62
CA PRO A 212 8.34 -6.31 0.78
C PRO A 212 8.34 -7.84 0.95
N ARG A 213 8.68 -8.32 2.15
CA ARG A 213 8.35 -9.68 2.55
C ARG A 213 6.82 -9.84 2.59
N VAL A 214 6.33 -10.97 2.15
CA VAL A 214 4.92 -11.33 2.33
C VAL A 214 4.78 -12.12 3.63
N GLY A 215 3.95 -11.63 4.53
CA GLY A 215 3.63 -12.25 5.81
C GLY A 215 2.13 -12.51 5.95
N ASP A 216 1.72 -13.27 6.95
CA ASP A 216 0.30 -13.53 7.19
C ASP A 216 -0.43 -12.28 7.68
N SER A 217 -1.69 -12.07 7.25
CA SER A 217 -2.50 -10.90 7.66
C SER A 217 -2.71 -10.80 9.18
N SER A 218 -2.54 -11.90 9.92
CA SER A 218 -2.64 -11.97 11.39
C SER A 218 -1.28 -12.06 12.10
N GLU A 219 -0.17 -11.98 11.35
CA GLU A 219 1.18 -11.96 11.93
C GLU A 219 1.42 -10.64 12.67
N VAL A 220 2.19 -10.67 13.74
CA VAL A 220 2.66 -9.46 14.44
C VAL A 220 3.92 -8.96 13.76
N TYR A 221 3.86 -7.78 13.17
CA TYR A 221 4.94 -7.20 12.39
C TYR A 221 5.89 -6.26 13.19
N GLY A 222 5.52 -5.91 14.41
CA GLY A 222 6.30 -5.04 15.28
C GLY A 222 5.63 -4.70 16.59
#